data_ed41af2eeacaabe9daeb21ad9e8dc574
#
_entry.id   ed41af2eeacaabe9daeb21ad9e8dc574
#
_cell.length_a   1.000
_cell.length_b   1.000
_cell.length_c   1.000
_cell.angle_alpha   90.00
_cell.angle_beta   90.00
_cell.angle_gamma   90.00
#
_symmetry.space_group_name_H-M   'P 1'
#
loop_
_entity.id
_entity.type
_entity.pdbx_description
1 polymer ?
#
loop_
_entity_poly.entity_id
_entity_poly.type
_entity_poly.pdbx_seq_one_letter_code
_entity_poly.pdbx_strand_id
1 'polypeptide(L)'
;MLYCTIDDELKCEEHEQAKLSVSELVTIGALFALKGGSFRRFHTWLCGNLAGCFPKLPERSRLQRRIIQYQQLVKEFLAQPSFFCVADSYGVELRHPIREFHEPKTSRVGGKGKSNKRWIHGMKVLVVTNDQTEVVHFAIALA
;
A
#
# COMPACT_ATOMS: atom_id res chain seq x y z
N MET A 1 -9.61 -16.00 7.28
CA MET A 1 -8.28 -15.86 7.92
C MET A 1 -7.79 -14.42 7.86
N LEU A 2 -7.49 -13.79 6.70
CA LEU A 2 -6.95 -12.40 6.65
C LEU A 2 -7.78 -11.37 7.45
N TYR A 3 -9.11 -11.36 7.28
CA TYR A 3 -9.99 -10.46 8.02
C TYR A 3 -9.92 -10.68 9.53
N CYS A 4 -9.98 -11.93 9.99
CA CYS A 4 -9.94 -12.23 11.43
C CYS A 4 -8.61 -11.76 12.07
N THR A 5 -7.49 -12.00 11.40
CA THR A 5 -6.18 -11.52 11.87
C THR A 5 -6.14 -9.98 11.98
N ILE A 6 -6.69 -9.29 10.99
CA ILE A 6 -6.75 -7.82 10.99
C ILE A 6 -7.69 -7.31 12.08
N ASP A 7 -8.82 -7.96 12.29
CA ASP A 7 -9.82 -7.57 13.28
C ASP A 7 -9.31 -7.76 14.71
N ASP A 8 -8.63 -8.88 14.96
CA ASP A 8 -8.01 -9.19 16.25
C ASP A 8 -6.93 -8.16 16.63
N GLU A 9 -6.13 -7.69 15.67
CA GLU A 9 -5.05 -6.72 15.92
C GLU A 9 -5.56 -5.30 16.08
N LEU A 10 -6.54 -4.87 15.29
CA LEU A 10 -6.92 -3.47 15.24
C LEU A 10 -7.78 -3.01 16.42
N LYS A 11 -8.59 -3.87 17.06
CA LYS A 11 -9.48 -3.54 18.21
C LYS A 11 -10.05 -2.11 18.20
N CYS A 12 -10.35 -1.59 17.01
CA CYS A 12 -10.79 -0.21 16.82
C CYS A 12 -12.25 -0.05 17.24
N GLU A 13 -12.55 1.01 17.99
CA GLU A 13 -13.92 1.43 18.23
C GLU A 13 -14.59 1.80 16.89
N GLU A 14 -15.66 1.09 16.56
CA GLU A 14 -16.43 1.35 15.35
C GLU A 14 -17.37 2.53 15.56
N HIS A 15 -17.37 3.44 14.61
CA HIS A 15 -18.38 4.50 14.58
C HIS A 15 -19.72 3.89 14.12
N GLU A 16 -20.80 4.03 14.91
CA GLU A 16 -22.13 3.42 14.68
C GLU A 16 -22.70 3.66 13.26
N GLN A 17 -22.33 4.77 12.62
CA GLN A 17 -22.78 5.12 11.26
C GLN A 17 -21.82 4.65 10.15
N ALA A 18 -20.75 3.92 10.46
CA ALA A 18 -19.82 3.46 9.46
C ALA A 18 -20.44 2.33 8.63
N LYS A 19 -20.49 2.50 7.29
CA LYS A 19 -20.94 1.45 6.37
C LYS A 19 -19.98 0.28 6.25
N LEU A 20 -18.69 0.51 6.50
CA LEU A 20 -17.61 -0.47 6.57
C LEU A 20 -16.82 -0.25 7.83
N SER A 21 -16.46 -1.31 8.52
CA SER A 21 -15.55 -1.27 9.66
C SER A 21 -14.13 -0.87 9.23
N VAL A 22 -13.29 -0.51 10.19
CA VAL A 22 -11.88 -0.23 9.94
C VAL A 22 -11.17 -1.51 9.47
N SER A 23 -11.47 -2.64 10.10
CA SER A 23 -10.94 -3.96 9.74
C SER A 23 -11.31 -4.36 8.30
N GLU A 24 -12.54 -4.10 7.88
CA GLU A 24 -12.95 -4.31 6.48
C GLU A 24 -12.18 -3.41 5.51
N LEU A 25 -11.96 -2.13 5.86
CA LEU A 25 -11.21 -1.20 5.02
C LEU A 25 -9.74 -1.61 4.86
N VAL A 26 -9.09 -2.01 5.96
CA VAL A 26 -7.71 -2.50 5.93
C VAL A 26 -7.62 -3.81 5.15
N THR A 27 -8.58 -4.73 5.33
CA THR A 27 -8.66 -5.98 4.56
C THR A 27 -8.79 -5.70 3.07
N ILE A 28 -9.67 -4.77 2.67
CA ILE A 28 -9.84 -4.38 1.26
C ILE A 28 -8.55 -3.73 0.73
N GLY A 29 -7.87 -2.92 1.53
CA GLY A 29 -6.57 -2.33 1.18
C GLY A 29 -5.49 -3.39 0.95
N ALA A 30 -5.39 -4.39 1.81
CA ALA A 30 -4.48 -5.52 1.66
C ALA A 30 -4.80 -6.37 0.42
N LEU A 31 -6.08 -6.65 0.17
CA LEU A 31 -6.52 -7.35 -1.04
C LEU A 31 -6.17 -6.56 -2.31
N PHE A 32 -6.28 -5.22 -2.28
CA PHE A 32 -5.87 -4.38 -3.40
C PHE A 32 -4.37 -4.47 -3.64
N ALA A 33 -3.55 -4.43 -2.59
CA ALA A 33 -2.10 -4.55 -2.69
C ALA A 33 -1.69 -5.91 -3.26
N LEU A 34 -2.30 -7.00 -2.80
CA LEU A 34 -2.04 -8.37 -3.29
C LEU A 34 -2.48 -8.57 -4.74
N LYS A 35 -3.65 -8.04 -5.13
CA LYS A 35 -4.15 -8.20 -6.49
C LYS A 35 -3.44 -7.29 -7.50
N GLY A 36 -3.01 -6.12 -7.08
CA GLY A 36 -2.34 -5.14 -7.93
C GLY A 36 -3.25 -4.50 -8.99
N GLY A 37 -2.63 -3.71 -9.86
CA GLY A 37 -3.32 -3.07 -10.97
C GLY A 37 -4.01 -1.74 -10.60
N SER A 38 -4.96 -1.30 -11.45
CA SER A 38 -5.68 -0.05 -11.18
C SER A 38 -6.81 -0.24 -10.18
N PHE A 39 -7.01 0.74 -9.30
CA PHE A 39 -8.09 0.71 -8.31
C PHE A 39 -9.49 0.59 -8.95
N ARG A 40 -9.68 1.11 -10.17
CA ARG A 40 -10.94 0.96 -10.92
C ARG A 40 -11.24 -0.49 -11.23
N ARG A 41 -10.26 -1.24 -11.76
CA ARG A 41 -10.41 -2.68 -12.08
C ARG A 41 -10.59 -3.50 -10.81
N PHE A 42 -9.84 -3.17 -9.76
CA PHE A 42 -9.96 -3.80 -8.47
C PHE A 42 -11.37 -3.64 -7.88
N HIS A 43 -11.92 -2.41 -7.88
CA HIS A 43 -13.26 -2.16 -7.36
C HIS A 43 -14.34 -2.94 -8.14
N THR A 44 -14.26 -2.98 -9.47
CA THR A 44 -15.19 -3.79 -10.29
C THR A 44 -15.08 -5.28 -9.93
N TRP A 45 -13.88 -5.79 -9.77
CA TRP A 45 -13.66 -7.17 -9.34
C TRP A 45 -14.18 -7.43 -7.92
N LEU A 46 -13.97 -6.53 -6.99
CA LEU A 46 -14.47 -6.62 -5.62
C LEU A 46 -15.99 -6.71 -5.58
N CYS A 47 -16.68 -5.84 -6.32
CA CYS A 47 -18.13 -5.86 -6.45
C CYS A 47 -18.66 -7.16 -7.10
N GLY A 48 -17.92 -7.75 -8.03
CA GLY A 48 -18.35 -8.97 -8.72
C GLY A 48 -18.09 -10.26 -7.95
N ASN A 49 -17.01 -10.30 -7.17
CA ASN A 49 -16.55 -11.56 -6.55
C ASN A 49 -16.77 -11.62 -5.04
N LEU A 50 -16.78 -10.48 -4.35
CA LEU A 50 -16.82 -10.41 -2.89
C LEU A 50 -17.99 -9.55 -2.36
N ALA A 51 -19.03 -9.33 -3.18
CA ALA A 51 -20.21 -8.58 -2.76
C ALA A 51 -20.91 -9.19 -1.53
N GLY A 52 -20.89 -10.52 -1.41
CA GLY A 52 -21.44 -11.22 -0.25
C GLY A 52 -20.66 -10.98 1.04
N CYS A 53 -19.34 -10.76 0.94
CA CYS A 53 -18.47 -10.46 2.08
C CYS A 53 -18.55 -8.98 2.50
N PHE A 54 -18.83 -8.09 1.55
CA PHE A 54 -18.90 -6.64 1.78
C PHE A 54 -20.23 -6.06 1.27
N PRO A 55 -21.37 -6.34 1.92
CA PRO A 55 -22.69 -5.97 1.40
C PRO A 55 -22.94 -4.46 1.37
N LYS A 56 -22.20 -3.67 2.13
CA LYS A 56 -22.34 -2.22 2.23
C LYS A 56 -21.22 -1.45 1.55
N LEU A 57 -20.66 -2.00 0.46
CA LEU A 57 -19.54 -1.41 -0.26
C LEU A 57 -19.90 0.00 -0.77
N PRO A 58 -19.11 1.03 -0.44
CA PRO A 58 -19.36 2.37 -0.93
C PRO A 58 -18.88 2.53 -2.38
N GLU A 59 -19.29 3.64 -2.99
CA GLU A 59 -18.80 4.05 -4.32
C GLU A 59 -17.26 4.12 -4.36
N ARG A 60 -16.69 3.78 -5.52
CA ARG A 60 -15.25 3.64 -5.75
C ARG A 60 -14.39 4.79 -5.19
N SER A 61 -14.78 6.03 -5.49
CA SER A 61 -13.99 7.21 -5.07
C SER A 61 -14.02 7.40 -3.56
N ARG A 62 -15.15 7.09 -2.93
CA ARG A 62 -15.32 7.14 -1.47
C ARG A 62 -14.52 6.04 -0.79
N LEU A 63 -14.56 4.82 -1.34
CA LEU A 63 -13.77 3.70 -0.83
C LEU A 63 -12.28 4.01 -0.89
N GLN A 64 -11.78 4.50 -2.03
CA GLN A 64 -10.37 4.85 -2.22
C GLN A 64 -9.90 5.90 -1.20
N ARG A 65 -10.68 6.97 -1.00
CA ARG A 65 -10.35 8.00 0.00
C ARG A 65 -10.29 7.45 1.42
N ARG A 66 -11.22 6.56 1.78
CA ARG A 66 -11.22 5.93 3.11
C ARG A 66 -10.02 5.02 3.30
N ILE A 67 -9.65 4.19 2.33
CA ILE A 67 -8.45 3.35 2.40
C ILE A 67 -7.19 4.21 2.60
N ILE A 68 -7.06 5.32 1.86
CA ILE A 68 -5.93 6.25 2.03
C ILE A 68 -5.93 6.87 3.44
N GLN A 69 -7.09 7.22 3.97
CA GLN A 69 -7.19 7.79 5.32
C GLN A 69 -6.64 6.84 6.40
N TYR A 70 -6.85 5.53 6.25
CA TYR A 70 -6.42 4.52 7.20
C TYR A 70 -5.09 3.84 6.83
N GLN A 71 -4.37 4.35 5.82
CA GLN A 71 -3.09 3.77 5.39
C GLN A 71 -2.03 3.68 6.51
N GLN A 72 -2.10 4.53 7.51
CA GLN A 72 -1.14 4.53 8.63
C GLN A 72 -1.27 3.28 9.50
N LEU A 73 -2.44 2.65 9.54
CA LEU A 73 -2.67 1.42 10.29
C LEU A 73 -1.86 0.23 9.75
N VAL A 74 -1.33 0.31 8.53
CA VAL A 74 -0.41 -0.71 8.00
C VAL A 74 0.82 -0.88 8.90
N LYS A 75 1.20 0.15 9.64
CA LYS A 75 2.34 0.10 10.56
C LYS A 75 2.11 -0.83 11.77
N GLU A 76 0.87 -1.04 12.15
CA GLU A 76 0.49 -1.95 13.26
C GLU A 76 0.79 -3.43 12.92
N PHE A 77 0.90 -3.73 11.61
CA PHE A 77 1.21 -5.07 11.12
C PHE A 77 2.69 -5.31 10.84
N LEU A 78 3.56 -4.36 11.17
CA LEU A 78 5.00 -4.54 11.05
C LEU A 78 5.53 -5.39 12.20
N ALA A 79 6.47 -6.27 11.91
CA ALA A 79 7.10 -7.11 12.90
C ALA A 79 7.96 -6.30 13.88
N GLN A 80 8.23 -6.87 15.04
CA GLN A 80 9.12 -6.26 16.03
C GLN A 80 10.58 -6.38 15.57
N PRO A 81 11.42 -5.36 15.83
CA PRO A 81 12.84 -5.43 15.53
C PRO A 81 13.51 -6.50 16.39
N SER A 82 14.40 -7.30 15.79
CA SER A 82 15.30 -8.21 16.49
C SER A 82 16.66 -7.56 16.72
N PHE A 83 17.55 -8.27 17.41
CA PHE A 83 18.91 -7.79 17.66
C PHE A 83 19.69 -7.53 16.37
N PHE A 84 19.44 -8.34 15.33
CA PHE A 84 20.00 -8.14 13.99
C PHE A 84 18.88 -7.82 13.01
N CYS A 85 19.02 -6.70 12.30
CA CYS A 85 18.13 -6.32 11.22
C CYS A 85 18.94 -6.07 9.95
N VAL A 86 18.39 -6.47 8.81
CA VAL A 86 18.97 -6.23 7.48
C VAL A 86 18.19 -5.10 6.82
N ALA A 87 18.90 -4.09 6.33
CA ALA A 87 18.30 -3.00 5.58
C ALA A 87 18.80 -3.02 4.13
N ASP A 88 17.88 -3.00 3.19
CA ASP A 88 18.19 -2.88 1.77
C ASP A 88 17.28 -1.86 1.10
N SER A 89 17.75 -1.25 0.03
CA SER A 89 17.00 -0.28 -0.74
C SER A 89 17.03 -0.60 -2.23
N TYR A 90 15.86 -0.55 -2.84
CA TYR A 90 15.73 -0.74 -4.28
C TYR A 90 14.98 0.41 -4.95
N GLY A 91 15.30 0.62 -6.23
CA GLY A 91 14.64 1.65 -7.02
C GLY A 91 13.41 1.10 -7.74
N VAL A 92 12.28 1.79 -7.57
CA VAL A 92 11.06 1.54 -8.32
C VAL A 92 10.98 2.55 -9.46
N GLU A 93 11.15 2.07 -10.69
CA GLU A 93 11.07 2.90 -11.89
C GLU A 93 9.59 3.17 -12.22
N LEU A 94 9.18 4.42 -12.11
CA LEU A 94 7.82 4.86 -12.43
C LEU A 94 7.67 5.27 -13.88
N ARG A 95 8.78 5.67 -14.54
CA ARG A 95 8.82 6.10 -15.92
C ARG A 95 10.05 5.55 -16.62
N HIS A 96 9.87 5.11 -17.85
CA HIS A 96 10.98 4.75 -18.70
C HIS A 96 11.78 6.01 -19.09
N PRO A 97 13.13 6.00 -19.04
CA PRO A 97 13.98 7.17 -19.31
C PRO A 97 13.67 7.87 -20.65
N ILE A 98 13.26 7.14 -21.68
CA ILE A 98 12.90 7.71 -23.01
C ILE A 98 11.69 8.66 -22.92
N ARG A 99 10.78 8.48 -21.97
CA ARG A 99 9.59 9.34 -21.79
C ARG A 99 9.86 10.60 -20.98
N GLU A 100 11.03 10.72 -20.36
CA GLU A 100 11.42 11.89 -19.57
C GLU A 100 11.50 13.17 -20.41
N PHE A 101 11.87 13.04 -21.70
CA PHE A 101 12.08 14.17 -22.61
C PHE A 101 10.79 14.82 -23.15
N HIS A 102 9.64 14.19 -22.98
CA HIS A 102 8.38 14.61 -23.62
C HIS A 102 7.32 15.19 -22.67
N GLU A 103 7.59 15.32 -21.39
CA GLU A 103 6.60 15.84 -20.43
C GLU A 103 7.06 17.13 -19.74
N PRO A 104 6.10 18.03 -19.45
CA PRO A 104 6.38 19.26 -18.71
C PRO A 104 6.91 18.94 -17.31
N LYS A 105 7.88 19.74 -16.85
CA LYS A 105 8.57 19.62 -15.54
C LYS A 105 7.66 19.63 -14.29
N THR A 106 6.37 19.65 -14.47
CA THR A 106 5.34 19.81 -13.41
C THR A 106 4.83 18.50 -12.81
N SER A 107 5.24 17.32 -13.33
CA SER A 107 4.78 16.08 -12.70
C SER A 107 5.58 15.80 -11.43
N ARG A 108 4.92 15.98 -10.30
CA ARG A 108 5.47 15.83 -8.94
C ARG A 108 5.64 14.37 -8.48
N VAL A 109 5.52 13.40 -9.37
CA VAL A 109 5.57 11.98 -9.02
C VAL A 109 6.89 11.39 -9.47
N GLY A 110 7.76 11.15 -8.52
CA GLY A 110 9.09 10.54 -8.72
C GLY A 110 10.22 11.57 -8.90
N GLY A 111 11.41 11.18 -8.52
CA GLY A 111 12.67 11.91 -8.68
C GLY A 111 13.60 11.19 -9.66
N LYS A 112 14.67 11.86 -10.05
CA LYS A 112 15.77 11.27 -10.82
C LYS A 112 16.88 10.88 -9.85
N GLY A 113 17.21 9.61 -9.81
CA GLY A 113 18.24 9.09 -8.93
C GLY A 113 19.00 7.93 -9.53
N LYS A 114 20.07 7.51 -8.84
CA LYS A 114 20.91 6.38 -9.25
C LYS A 114 20.63 5.19 -8.33
N SER A 115 20.32 4.04 -8.91
CA SER A 115 20.17 2.77 -8.21
C SER A 115 20.95 1.70 -8.97
N ASN A 116 21.81 0.95 -8.28
CA ASN A 116 22.61 -0.13 -8.87
C ASN A 116 23.32 0.25 -10.19
N LYS A 117 24.06 1.38 -10.16
CA LYS A 117 24.78 1.94 -11.33
C LYS A 117 23.89 2.45 -12.48
N ARG A 118 22.57 2.32 -12.40
CA ARG A 118 21.60 2.76 -13.41
C ARG A 118 20.83 4.00 -12.95
N TRP A 119 20.61 4.94 -13.86
CA TRP A 119 19.71 6.07 -13.61
C TRP A 119 18.26 5.60 -13.70
N ILE A 120 17.47 5.95 -12.72
CA ILE A 120 16.03 5.68 -12.67
C ILE A 120 15.27 6.99 -12.47
N HIS A 121 14.07 7.06 -13.01
CA HIS A 121 13.09 8.11 -12.70
C HIS A 121 11.94 7.48 -11.93
N GLY A 122 11.91 7.72 -10.63
CA GLY A 122 10.95 7.02 -9.78
C GLY A 122 11.13 7.29 -8.29
N MET A 123 11.02 6.24 -7.52
CA MET A 123 11.15 6.25 -6.06
C MET A 123 12.16 5.21 -5.60
N LYS A 124 12.73 5.42 -4.43
CA LYS A 124 13.49 4.41 -3.68
C LYS A 124 12.63 3.87 -2.55
N VAL A 125 12.62 2.58 -2.41
CA VAL A 125 11.98 1.88 -1.29
C VAL A 125 13.09 1.29 -0.43
N LEU A 126 13.14 1.70 0.84
CA LEU A 126 13.95 1.08 1.88
C LEU A 126 13.09 0.06 2.60
N VAL A 127 13.57 -1.13 2.77
CA VAL A 127 12.94 -2.18 3.58
C VAL A 127 13.92 -2.63 4.64
N VAL A 128 13.46 -2.78 5.86
CA VAL A 128 14.21 -3.33 6.99
C VAL A 128 13.52 -4.61 7.44
N THR A 129 14.25 -5.70 7.50
CA THR A 129 13.75 -6.99 7.95
C THR A 129 14.52 -7.48 9.17
N ASN A 130 13.84 -8.25 10.05
CA ASN A 130 14.46 -8.92 11.16
C ASN A 130 15.14 -10.24 10.72
N ASP A 131 15.69 -10.97 11.66
CA ASP A 131 16.35 -12.28 11.46
C ASP A 131 15.38 -13.39 10.99
N GLN A 132 14.08 -13.20 11.18
CA GLN A 132 13.01 -14.07 10.68
C GLN A 132 12.50 -13.67 9.29
N THR A 133 13.16 -12.70 8.63
CA THR A 133 12.78 -12.14 7.32
C THR A 133 11.43 -11.41 7.30
N GLU A 134 10.91 -11.03 8.46
CA GLU A 134 9.70 -10.24 8.57
C GLU A 134 10.01 -8.74 8.44
N VAL A 135 9.11 -7.98 7.83
CA VAL A 135 9.29 -6.54 7.62
C VAL A 135 9.03 -5.78 8.92
N VAL A 136 10.09 -5.16 9.44
CA VAL A 136 10.06 -4.32 10.65
C VAL A 136 9.77 -2.86 10.30
N HIS A 137 10.34 -2.39 9.20
CA HIS A 137 10.18 -1.00 8.76
C HIS A 137 10.30 -0.89 7.25
N PHE A 138 9.60 0.08 6.69
CA PHE A 138 9.81 0.50 5.31
C PHE A 138 9.70 2.02 5.17
N ALA A 139 10.42 2.58 4.21
CA ALA A 139 10.33 3.98 3.84
C ALA A 139 10.34 4.15 2.33
N ILE A 140 9.63 5.14 1.85
CA ILE A 140 9.56 5.48 0.43
C ILE A 140 10.03 6.92 0.27
N ALA A 141 11.03 7.12 -0.58
CA ALA A 141 11.58 8.43 -0.91
C ALA A 141 11.60 8.63 -2.43
N LEU A 142 11.63 9.87 -2.86
CA LEU A 142 11.93 10.19 -4.27
C LEU A 142 13.36 9.73 -4.60
N ALA A 143 13.55 9.18 -5.79
CA ALA A 143 14.86 8.71 -6.25
C ALA A 143 15.82 9.88 -6.51
#